data_a43a7fccc98cc6ac7d085c84a3ea7a90
#
_entry.id   a43a7fccc98cc6ac7d085c84a3ea7a90
#
_cell.length_a   1.000
_cell.length_b   1.000
_cell.length_c   1.000
_cell.angle_alpha   90.00
_cell.angle_beta   90.00
_cell.angle_gamma   90.00
#
_symmetry.space_group_name_H-M   'P 1'
#
loop_
_entity.id
_entity.type
_entity.pdbx_description
1 polymer ?
#
loop_
_entity_poly.entity_id
_entity_poly.type
_entity_poly.pdbx_seq_one_letter_code
_entity_poly.pdbx_strand_id
1 'polypeptide(L)'
;FGATGGGVWKTENGGETYENISDGFFGGSVGAIAIAKDDPNVIYVGGGEVTIRGNVSSGYGVFKSVDAGKTWSFSGLPNSRHIPRIVIDPTNNDIVYAAVLGNLYKPTQDRGVYKSIDGGVTWKKVLYVNNLSGAFEIVLDPNNSRVLYASTWRVQRTPYSLSSGGDGSDLWKSIDNGESWTKISTNSGFPTGTIGVIGVTVSPLNSERVWAIVENQEKGGVYRSDDGGENWIYTNSSRSLRQRAWYYSKIYADTQDIDGVYVMNVA
;
A
#
# COMPACT_ATOMS: atom_id res chain seq x y z
N PHE A 1 7.90 5.34 13.49
CA PHE A 1 6.92 4.29 13.16
C PHE A 1 5.50 4.72 13.53
N GLY A 2 4.51 4.08 12.87
CA GLY A 2 3.10 4.22 13.21
C GLY A 2 2.61 3.05 14.07
N ALA A 3 1.81 3.33 15.08
CA ALA A 3 1.29 2.33 15.99
C ALA A 3 -0.22 2.14 15.82
N THR A 4 -0.69 0.92 16.09
CA THR A 4 -2.12 0.62 16.20
C THR A 4 -2.69 1.23 17.47
N GLY A 5 -3.55 2.24 17.34
CA GLY A 5 -4.14 2.97 18.45
C GLY A 5 -3.19 3.90 19.20
N GLY A 6 -1.94 4.09 18.71
CA GLY A 6 -0.89 4.83 19.42
C GLY A 6 -0.25 5.96 18.63
N GLY A 7 -0.81 6.35 17.47
CA GLY A 7 -0.28 7.46 16.69
C GLY A 7 1.10 7.23 16.08
N VAL A 8 1.86 8.31 15.89
CA VAL A 8 3.18 8.32 15.26
C VAL A 8 4.28 8.55 16.29
N TRP A 9 5.30 7.71 16.23
CA TRP A 9 6.46 7.76 17.13
C TRP A 9 7.74 8.02 16.36
N LYS A 10 8.57 8.93 16.86
CA LYS A 10 9.85 9.34 16.28
C LYS A 10 10.99 9.04 17.26
N THR A 11 12.13 8.63 16.72
CA THR A 11 13.41 8.55 17.44
C THR A 11 14.43 9.47 16.77
N GLU A 12 15.33 10.06 17.53
CA GLU A 12 16.47 10.86 17.05
C GLU A 12 17.82 10.25 17.43
N ASN A 13 17.81 9.10 18.13
CA ASN A 13 19.01 8.42 18.63
C ASN A 13 19.08 6.94 18.24
N GLY A 14 18.61 6.61 17.02
CA GLY A 14 18.71 5.25 16.49
C GLY A 14 17.84 4.21 17.17
N GLY A 15 16.78 4.63 17.86
CA GLY A 15 15.80 3.73 18.48
C GLY A 15 16.00 3.50 19.98
N GLU A 16 16.93 4.21 20.63
CA GLU A 16 17.12 4.13 22.08
C GLU A 16 15.93 4.74 22.83
N THR A 17 15.40 5.86 22.32
CA THR A 17 14.19 6.50 22.87
C THR A 17 13.24 6.89 21.76
N TYR A 18 11.95 6.96 22.09
CA TYR A 18 10.89 7.37 21.17
C TYR A 18 9.99 8.42 21.80
N GLU A 19 9.58 9.39 20.99
CA GLU A 19 8.61 10.42 21.35
C GLU A 19 7.36 10.26 20.46
N ASN A 20 6.16 10.38 21.05
CA ASN A 20 4.94 10.48 20.27
C ASN A 20 4.81 11.89 19.70
N ILE A 21 4.88 12.00 18.37
CA ILE A 21 4.85 13.28 17.67
C ILE A 21 3.47 13.61 17.08
N SER A 22 2.47 12.75 17.31
CA SER A 22 1.09 12.97 16.81
C SER A 22 0.11 13.40 17.91
N ASP A 23 0.48 13.26 19.19
CA ASP A 23 -0.37 13.65 20.30
C ASP A 23 -0.72 15.14 20.27
N GLY A 24 -2.00 15.44 20.51
CA GLY A 24 -2.53 16.81 20.42
C GLY A 24 -2.95 17.24 19.01
N PHE A 25 -2.60 16.49 17.96
CA PHE A 25 -3.00 16.76 16.57
C PHE A 25 -4.00 15.74 16.06
N PHE A 26 -3.65 14.46 16.15
CA PHE A 26 -4.53 13.34 15.79
C PHE A 26 -4.12 12.10 16.58
N GLY A 27 -5.06 11.17 16.68
CA GLY A 27 -4.84 9.90 17.36
C GLY A 27 -5.31 8.71 16.53
N GLY A 28 -5.32 7.55 17.16
CA GLY A 28 -5.82 6.32 16.58
C GLY A 28 -4.73 5.50 15.87
N SER A 29 -5.18 4.61 15.00
CA SER A 29 -4.31 3.69 14.28
C SER A 29 -3.71 4.33 13.04
N VAL A 30 -2.43 4.08 12.82
CA VAL A 30 -1.67 4.51 11.63
C VAL A 30 -1.51 3.32 10.70
N GLY A 31 -1.92 3.50 9.44
CA GLY A 31 -1.80 2.48 8.39
C GLY A 31 -0.60 2.69 7.47
N ALA A 32 -0.25 3.95 7.23
CA ALA A 32 0.86 4.32 6.37
C ALA A 32 1.61 5.56 6.87
N ILE A 33 2.91 5.59 6.65
CA ILE A 33 3.76 6.78 6.79
C ILE A 33 4.60 6.90 5.52
N ALA A 34 4.66 8.10 4.95
CA ALA A 34 5.55 8.42 3.85
C ALA A 34 6.31 9.70 4.17
N ILE A 35 7.62 9.69 3.91
CA ILE A 35 8.53 10.82 4.09
C ILE A 35 9.07 11.19 2.71
N ALA A 36 9.04 12.48 2.37
CA ALA A 36 9.59 12.94 1.10
C ALA A 36 11.11 12.69 1.05
N LYS A 37 11.58 12.22 -0.11
CA LYS A 37 12.97 11.76 -0.27
C LYS A 37 14.00 12.89 -0.16
N ASP A 38 13.66 14.04 -0.69
CA ASP A 38 14.53 15.22 -0.78
C ASP A 38 14.27 16.26 0.32
N ASP A 39 13.13 16.15 1.03
CA ASP A 39 12.79 17.00 2.17
C ASP A 39 12.18 16.19 3.31
N PRO A 40 12.97 15.71 4.28
CA PRO A 40 12.47 14.90 5.40
C PRO A 40 11.54 15.65 6.37
N ASN A 41 11.36 16.97 6.20
CA ASN A 41 10.37 17.73 6.94
C ASN A 41 8.94 17.42 6.45
N VAL A 42 8.79 16.99 5.19
CA VAL A 42 7.50 16.66 4.60
C VAL A 42 7.16 15.20 4.88
N ILE A 43 6.13 15.00 5.70
CA ILE A 43 5.67 13.68 6.13
C ILE A 43 4.16 13.59 5.91
N TYR A 44 3.70 12.47 5.33
CA TYR A 44 2.29 12.12 5.25
C TYR A 44 1.99 10.89 6.09
N VAL A 45 0.84 10.92 6.76
CA VAL A 45 0.34 9.81 7.58
C VAL A 45 -1.07 9.45 7.14
N GLY A 46 -1.27 8.19 6.82
CA GLY A 46 -2.58 7.61 6.53
C GLY A 46 -3.16 6.89 7.74
N GLY A 47 -4.37 7.25 8.12
CA GLY A 47 -5.05 6.66 9.26
C GLY A 47 -5.66 5.29 8.97
N GLY A 48 -5.88 4.52 10.03
CA GLY A 48 -6.55 3.23 10.04
C GLY A 48 -5.62 2.02 10.08
N GLU A 49 -5.96 1.05 10.89
CA GLU A 49 -5.22 -0.20 11.02
C GLU A 49 -5.31 -1.01 9.72
N VAL A 50 -4.20 -1.58 9.28
CA VAL A 50 -4.11 -2.35 8.02
C VAL A 50 -3.85 -3.84 8.22
N THR A 51 -3.55 -4.26 9.44
CA THR A 51 -3.61 -5.67 9.86
C THR A 51 -5.06 -6.02 10.16
N ILE A 52 -5.73 -6.74 9.27
CA ILE A 52 -7.19 -6.91 9.28
C ILE A 52 -7.62 -7.92 10.35
N ARG A 53 -7.56 -7.51 11.60
CA ARG A 53 -8.04 -8.28 12.77
C ARG A 53 -9.57 -8.21 12.89
N GLY A 54 -10.15 -8.98 13.82
CA GLY A 54 -11.60 -8.94 14.11
C GLY A 54 -12.11 -7.58 14.60
N ASN A 55 -11.25 -6.84 15.26
CA ASN A 55 -11.50 -5.52 15.85
C ASN A 55 -10.66 -4.42 15.22
N VAL A 56 -10.44 -4.49 13.91
CA VAL A 56 -9.63 -3.53 13.16
C VAL A 56 -10.16 -2.10 13.34
N SER A 57 -9.25 -1.18 13.70
CA SER A 57 -9.58 0.21 14.01
C SER A 57 -9.53 1.09 12.78
N SER A 58 -10.60 1.85 12.54
CA SER A 58 -10.67 2.83 11.45
C SER A 58 -9.85 4.08 11.75
N GLY A 59 -9.33 4.69 10.69
CA GLY A 59 -8.73 6.03 10.71
C GLY A 59 -9.65 7.10 10.14
N TYR A 60 -9.11 8.32 10.05
CA TYR A 60 -9.86 9.54 9.73
C TYR A 60 -9.25 10.36 8.60
N GLY A 61 -8.53 9.72 7.68
CA GLY A 61 -7.95 10.41 6.53
C GLY A 61 -6.44 10.49 6.54
N VAL A 62 -5.94 11.49 5.83
CA VAL A 62 -4.52 11.80 5.69
C VAL A 62 -4.17 13.01 6.55
N PHE A 63 -3.01 12.96 7.20
CA PHE A 63 -2.40 14.08 7.91
C PHE A 63 -1.04 14.39 7.29
N LYS A 64 -0.66 15.66 7.26
CA LYS A 64 0.61 16.16 6.72
C LYS A 64 1.35 16.98 7.76
N SER A 65 2.65 16.78 7.83
CA SER A 65 3.62 17.69 8.47
C SER A 65 4.56 18.26 7.43
N VAL A 66 5.04 19.48 7.67
CA VAL A 66 6.08 20.16 6.87
C VAL A 66 7.26 20.61 7.74
N ASP A 67 7.34 20.12 8.96
CA ASP A 67 8.34 20.48 9.97
C ASP A 67 8.87 19.27 10.75
N ALA A 68 9.01 18.12 10.05
CA ALA A 68 9.50 16.84 10.58
C ALA A 68 8.66 16.28 11.74
N GLY A 69 7.35 16.51 11.71
CA GLY A 69 6.38 15.99 12.67
C GLY A 69 6.19 16.85 13.92
N LYS A 70 6.69 18.10 13.95
CA LYS A 70 6.46 19.02 15.07
C LYS A 70 5.01 19.52 15.11
N THR A 71 4.44 19.76 13.93
CA THR A 71 3.03 20.12 13.75
C THR A 71 2.40 19.31 12.63
N TRP A 72 1.08 19.12 12.70
CA TRP A 72 0.33 18.36 11.73
C TRP A 72 -0.94 19.07 11.32
N SER A 73 -1.29 18.97 10.04
CA SER A 73 -2.54 19.43 9.47
C SER A 73 -3.31 18.27 8.85
N PHE A 74 -4.63 18.35 8.90
CA PHE A 74 -5.48 17.43 8.17
C PHE A 74 -5.34 17.65 6.66
N SER A 75 -5.09 16.61 5.89
CA SER A 75 -4.78 16.65 4.46
C SER A 75 -5.78 15.87 3.60
N GLY A 76 -7.02 15.71 4.08
CA GLY A 76 -8.13 15.16 3.28
C GLY A 76 -8.42 13.67 3.48
N LEU A 77 -9.27 13.13 2.60
CA LEU A 77 -9.77 11.75 2.60
C LEU A 77 -10.45 11.30 3.91
N PRO A 78 -11.40 12.07 4.48
CA PRO A 78 -11.99 11.77 5.81
C PRO A 78 -12.71 10.43 5.88
N ASN A 79 -13.18 9.90 4.76
CA ASN A 79 -13.94 8.65 4.69
C ASN A 79 -13.06 7.44 4.29
N SER A 80 -11.75 7.62 4.14
CA SER A 80 -10.82 6.55 3.71
C SER A 80 -10.81 5.33 4.63
N ARG A 81 -11.05 5.51 5.91
CA ARG A 81 -11.08 4.50 6.97
C ARG A 81 -9.77 3.74 7.16
N HIS A 82 -9.20 3.19 6.08
CA HIS A 82 -7.97 2.41 6.11
C HIS A 82 -7.09 2.79 4.92
N ILE A 83 -5.91 3.34 5.19
CA ILE A 83 -4.92 3.75 4.20
C ILE A 83 -3.66 2.90 4.38
N PRO A 84 -3.52 1.77 3.66
CA PRO A 84 -2.40 0.86 3.82
C PRO A 84 -1.08 1.35 3.21
N ARG A 85 -1.15 2.31 2.28
CA ARG A 85 0.05 2.85 1.63
C ARG A 85 -0.14 4.29 1.19
N ILE A 86 0.90 5.09 1.40
CA ILE A 86 1.09 6.41 0.79
C ILE A 86 2.45 6.40 0.12
N VAL A 87 2.54 6.97 -1.07
CA VAL A 87 3.81 7.21 -1.77
C VAL A 87 3.86 8.64 -2.27
N ILE A 88 5.04 9.25 -2.18
CA ILE A 88 5.33 10.61 -2.63
C ILE A 88 6.22 10.48 -3.87
N ASP A 89 5.95 11.25 -4.91
CA ASP A 89 6.83 11.29 -6.07
C ASP A 89 8.23 11.79 -5.65
N PRO A 90 9.30 11.04 -5.93
CA PRO A 90 10.64 11.38 -5.47
C PRO A 90 11.22 12.64 -6.12
N THR A 91 10.55 13.19 -7.14
CA THR A 91 10.95 14.40 -7.88
C THR A 91 10.05 15.60 -7.63
N ASN A 92 8.88 15.38 -7.01
CA ASN A 92 7.92 16.45 -6.70
C ASN A 92 7.05 16.08 -5.51
N ASN A 93 7.30 16.69 -4.36
CA ASN A 93 6.59 16.44 -3.09
C ASN A 93 5.10 16.83 -3.11
N ASP A 94 4.64 17.58 -4.13
CA ASP A 94 3.23 17.91 -4.32
C ASP A 94 2.44 16.76 -4.95
N ILE A 95 3.14 15.80 -5.59
CA ILE A 95 2.51 14.61 -6.17
C ILE A 95 2.53 13.48 -5.16
N VAL A 96 1.35 13.11 -4.68
CA VAL A 96 1.18 12.10 -3.63
C VAL A 96 0.08 11.12 -4.04
N TYR A 97 0.31 9.84 -3.79
CA TYR A 97 -0.69 8.79 -4.01
C TYR A 97 -1.03 8.09 -2.70
N ALA A 98 -2.31 7.80 -2.50
CA ALA A 98 -2.81 7.05 -1.36
C ALA A 98 -3.62 5.84 -1.84
N ALA A 99 -3.24 4.64 -1.38
CA ALA A 99 -4.06 3.45 -1.49
C ALA A 99 -5.12 3.47 -0.38
N VAL A 100 -6.38 3.30 -0.73
CA VAL A 100 -7.51 3.38 0.20
C VAL A 100 -8.32 2.10 0.14
N LEU A 101 -8.34 1.35 1.25
CA LEU A 101 -9.19 0.17 1.42
C LEU A 101 -10.66 0.54 1.68
N GLY A 102 -10.93 1.73 2.21
CA GLY A 102 -12.27 2.16 2.56
C GLY A 102 -12.84 1.46 3.79
N ASN A 103 -14.15 1.43 3.92
CA ASN A 103 -14.81 0.75 5.02
C ASN A 103 -14.77 -0.76 4.82
N LEU A 104 -14.15 -1.49 5.76
CA LEU A 104 -14.00 -2.95 5.69
C LEU A 104 -15.28 -3.71 6.08
N TYR A 105 -16.18 -3.06 6.82
CA TYR A 105 -17.39 -3.69 7.34
C TYR A 105 -18.60 -3.58 6.41
N LYS A 106 -18.55 -2.68 5.43
CA LYS A 106 -19.63 -2.48 4.45
C LYS A 106 -19.09 -1.98 3.11
N PRO A 107 -19.85 -2.17 2.01
CA PRO A 107 -19.52 -1.56 0.73
C PRO A 107 -19.42 -0.04 0.83
N THR A 108 -18.45 0.56 0.13
CA THR A 108 -18.28 2.02 0.05
C THR A 108 -17.63 2.42 -1.26
N GLN A 109 -17.97 3.61 -1.74
CA GLN A 109 -17.34 4.20 -2.92
C GLN A 109 -16.02 4.91 -2.62
N ASP A 110 -15.61 5.02 -1.36
CA ASP A 110 -14.37 5.68 -0.95
C ASP A 110 -13.11 4.83 -1.21
N ARG A 111 -13.27 3.62 -1.73
CA ARG A 111 -12.20 2.68 -2.07
C ARG A 111 -11.46 3.08 -3.33
N GLY A 112 -10.17 2.72 -3.45
CA GLY A 112 -9.37 2.93 -4.66
C GLY A 112 -8.04 3.62 -4.43
N VAL A 113 -7.39 4.04 -5.52
CA VAL A 113 -6.19 4.89 -5.47
C VAL A 113 -6.59 6.34 -5.65
N TYR A 114 -6.06 7.20 -4.79
CA TYR A 114 -6.21 8.64 -4.87
C TYR A 114 -4.86 9.29 -5.16
N LYS A 115 -4.89 10.35 -5.97
CA LYS A 115 -3.75 11.17 -6.34
C LYS A 115 -4.01 12.62 -5.94
N SER A 116 -3.02 13.26 -5.36
CA SER A 116 -2.92 14.71 -5.19
C SER A 116 -1.79 15.23 -6.08
N ILE A 117 -1.92 16.46 -6.57
CA ILE A 117 -0.90 17.20 -7.31
C ILE A 117 -0.60 18.57 -6.68
N ASP A 118 -1.13 18.81 -5.50
CA ASP A 118 -1.06 20.07 -4.76
C ASP A 118 -0.66 19.86 -3.29
N GLY A 119 0.14 18.83 -3.05
CA GLY A 119 0.67 18.54 -1.73
C GLY A 119 -0.38 18.06 -0.73
N GLY A 120 -1.44 17.37 -1.20
CA GLY A 120 -2.49 16.81 -0.36
C GLY A 120 -3.62 17.78 -0.01
N VAL A 121 -3.70 18.94 -0.67
CA VAL A 121 -4.82 19.90 -0.49
C VAL A 121 -6.08 19.34 -1.13
N THR A 122 -5.97 18.82 -2.36
CA THR A 122 -7.06 18.15 -3.06
C THR A 122 -6.66 16.74 -3.51
N TRP A 123 -7.67 15.86 -3.64
CA TRP A 123 -7.47 14.46 -4.02
C TRP A 123 -8.44 14.04 -5.13
N LYS A 124 -7.90 13.49 -6.20
CA LYS A 124 -8.64 12.86 -7.31
C LYS A 124 -8.55 11.35 -7.19
N LYS A 125 -9.67 10.64 -7.25
CA LYS A 125 -9.65 9.18 -7.36
C LYS A 125 -9.24 8.80 -8.79
N VAL A 126 -8.11 8.09 -8.92
CA VAL A 126 -7.50 7.73 -10.21
C VAL A 126 -7.64 6.24 -10.55
N LEU A 127 -7.90 5.38 -9.56
CA LEU A 127 -8.26 3.98 -9.79
C LEU A 127 -9.45 3.62 -8.89
N TYR A 128 -10.51 3.14 -9.49
CA TYR A 128 -11.69 2.60 -8.81
C TYR A 128 -12.18 1.35 -9.51
N VAL A 129 -12.36 0.26 -8.79
CA VAL A 129 -12.83 -1.02 -9.35
C VAL A 129 -14.30 -1.23 -9.03
N ASN A 130 -14.64 -1.32 -7.76
CA ASN A 130 -16.01 -1.46 -7.26
C ASN A 130 -16.09 -1.08 -5.76
N ASN A 131 -17.29 -1.14 -5.19
CA ASN A 131 -17.53 -0.76 -3.81
C ASN A 131 -17.10 -1.80 -2.75
N LEU A 132 -16.60 -2.97 -3.17
CA LEU A 132 -16.12 -4.06 -2.30
C LEU A 132 -14.59 -4.19 -2.35
N SER A 133 -13.92 -3.63 -3.37
CA SER A 133 -12.48 -3.79 -3.61
C SER A 133 -11.78 -2.46 -3.45
N GLY A 134 -10.88 -2.36 -2.47
CA GLY A 134 -10.06 -1.18 -2.21
C GLY A 134 -8.62 -1.37 -2.64
N ALA A 135 -7.86 -0.28 -2.76
CA ALA A 135 -6.43 -0.36 -3.01
C ALA A 135 -5.69 -0.75 -1.73
N PHE A 136 -4.81 -1.75 -1.83
CA PHE A 136 -4.00 -2.27 -0.72
C PHE A 136 -2.53 -1.86 -0.82
N GLU A 137 -1.97 -1.90 -2.03
CA GLU A 137 -0.60 -1.47 -2.27
C GLU A 137 -0.56 -0.46 -3.42
N ILE A 138 0.39 0.45 -3.35
CA ILE A 138 0.81 1.30 -4.46
C ILE A 138 2.30 1.53 -4.35
N VAL A 139 3.01 1.36 -5.47
CA VAL A 139 4.45 1.60 -5.57
C VAL A 139 4.75 2.39 -6.83
N LEU A 140 5.73 3.27 -6.73
CA LEU A 140 6.36 3.93 -7.87
C LEU A 140 7.54 3.09 -8.34
N ASP A 141 7.80 3.07 -9.63
CA ASP A 141 9.08 2.60 -10.14
C ASP A 141 10.18 3.54 -9.63
N PRO A 142 11.20 3.02 -8.94
CA PRO A 142 12.28 3.84 -8.35
C PRO A 142 13.06 4.67 -9.37
N ASN A 143 13.06 4.25 -10.65
CA ASN A 143 13.83 4.88 -11.72
C ASN A 143 12.96 5.74 -12.65
N ASN A 144 11.62 5.57 -12.58
CA ASN A 144 10.67 6.32 -13.42
C ASN A 144 9.33 6.52 -12.69
N SER A 145 9.16 7.65 -12.01
CA SER A 145 7.96 7.95 -11.22
C SER A 145 6.65 8.02 -12.03
N ARG A 146 6.73 8.03 -13.37
CA ARG A 146 5.55 7.91 -14.24
C ARG A 146 4.94 6.51 -14.26
N VAL A 147 5.76 5.49 -13.91
CA VAL A 147 5.32 4.10 -13.85
C VAL A 147 4.93 3.76 -12.41
N LEU A 148 3.70 3.26 -12.27
CA LEU A 148 3.15 2.85 -10.98
C LEU A 148 2.56 1.46 -11.08
N TYR A 149 2.62 0.73 -9.97
CA TYR A 149 1.89 -0.51 -9.77
C TYR A 149 0.97 -0.35 -8.57
N ALA A 150 -0.25 -0.84 -8.68
CA ALA A 150 -1.21 -0.84 -7.58
C ALA A 150 -1.90 -2.19 -7.49
N SER A 151 -2.13 -2.67 -6.26
CA SER A 151 -3.01 -3.81 -6.05
C SER A 151 -4.34 -3.38 -5.46
N THR A 152 -5.41 -4.00 -5.95
CA THR A 152 -6.73 -3.90 -5.34
C THR A 152 -7.09 -5.21 -4.67
N TRP A 153 -7.85 -5.13 -3.59
CA TRP A 153 -8.23 -6.28 -2.78
C TRP A 153 -9.71 -6.21 -2.42
N ARG A 154 -10.45 -7.24 -2.83
CA ARG A 154 -11.81 -7.46 -2.37
C ARG A 154 -11.76 -8.04 -0.97
N VAL A 155 -12.16 -7.25 0.00
CA VAL A 155 -12.12 -7.61 1.42
C VAL A 155 -13.36 -7.11 2.14
N GLN A 156 -13.91 -7.98 2.98
CA GLN A 156 -14.97 -7.63 3.91
C GLN A 156 -14.71 -8.30 5.26
N ARG A 157 -14.83 -7.53 6.32
CA ARG A 157 -14.65 -7.98 7.69
C ARG A 157 -15.95 -7.90 8.47
N THR A 158 -16.22 -8.92 9.26
CA THR A 158 -17.22 -8.91 10.33
C THR A 158 -16.52 -9.29 11.64
N PRO A 159 -17.12 -9.13 12.83
CA PRO A 159 -16.51 -9.57 14.08
C PRO A 159 -16.13 -11.06 14.10
N TYR A 160 -16.82 -11.89 13.33
CA TYR A 160 -16.68 -13.35 13.32
C TYR A 160 -16.22 -13.93 11.98
N SER A 161 -16.05 -13.12 10.93
CA SER A 161 -15.61 -13.62 9.63
C SER A 161 -14.70 -12.65 8.90
N LEU A 162 -13.90 -13.18 7.99
CA LEU A 162 -13.13 -12.45 7.00
C LEU A 162 -13.38 -13.08 5.64
N SER A 163 -13.87 -12.27 4.69
CA SER A 163 -13.91 -12.63 3.27
C SER A 163 -12.74 -11.96 2.57
N SER A 164 -11.82 -12.75 2.02
CA SER A 164 -10.66 -12.30 1.27
C SER A 164 -10.72 -12.85 -0.15
N GLY A 165 -10.53 -11.96 -1.11
CA GLY A 165 -10.43 -12.33 -2.53
C GLY A 165 -11.74 -12.34 -3.30
N GLY A 166 -11.60 -12.46 -4.61
CA GLY A 166 -12.66 -12.47 -5.60
C GLY A 166 -12.59 -11.30 -6.58
N ASP A 167 -13.67 -11.05 -7.29
CA ASP A 167 -13.74 -10.02 -8.34
C ASP A 167 -13.30 -8.65 -7.85
N GLY A 168 -12.30 -8.08 -8.54
CA GLY A 168 -11.68 -6.81 -8.19
C GLY A 168 -10.49 -6.92 -7.25
N SER A 169 -10.02 -8.15 -6.91
CA SER A 169 -8.67 -8.36 -6.39
C SER A 169 -7.72 -8.54 -7.57
N ASP A 170 -7.02 -7.48 -7.94
CA ASP A 170 -6.24 -7.41 -9.17
C ASP A 170 -4.92 -6.66 -8.96
N LEU A 171 -3.99 -6.85 -9.91
CA LEU A 171 -2.78 -6.07 -10.04
C LEU A 171 -2.88 -5.16 -11.26
N TRP A 172 -2.51 -3.89 -11.09
CA TRP A 172 -2.65 -2.83 -12.06
C TRP A 172 -1.32 -2.14 -12.32
N LYS A 173 -1.09 -1.71 -13.56
CA LYS A 173 0.05 -0.90 -13.98
C LYS A 173 -0.43 0.39 -14.63
N SER A 174 0.21 1.51 -14.31
CA SER A 174 0.10 2.79 -14.99
C SER A 174 1.46 3.18 -15.54
N ILE A 175 1.50 3.85 -16.70
CA ILE A 175 2.72 4.40 -17.31
C ILE A 175 2.64 5.92 -17.53
N ASP A 176 1.60 6.54 -17.01
CA ASP A 176 1.23 7.94 -17.23
C ASP A 176 0.92 8.71 -15.93
N ASN A 177 1.67 8.43 -14.86
CA ASN A 177 1.47 9.04 -13.54
C ASN A 177 0.10 8.72 -12.92
N GLY A 178 -0.46 7.54 -13.20
CA GLY A 178 -1.74 7.11 -12.64
C GLY A 178 -2.97 7.71 -13.30
N GLU A 179 -2.86 8.33 -14.47
CA GLU A 179 -4.04 8.86 -15.19
C GLU A 179 -4.85 7.72 -15.84
N SER A 180 -4.17 6.67 -16.31
CA SER A 180 -4.81 5.44 -16.77
C SER A 180 -4.16 4.19 -16.17
N TRP A 181 -4.92 3.09 -16.11
CA TRP A 181 -4.51 1.85 -15.47
C TRP A 181 -4.85 0.64 -16.33
N THR A 182 -3.88 -0.22 -16.54
CA THR A 182 -4.02 -1.50 -17.24
C THR A 182 -3.99 -2.64 -16.22
N LYS A 183 -4.95 -3.55 -16.30
CA LYS A 183 -4.95 -4.76 -15.48
C LYS A 183 -3.89 -5.72 -16.01
N ILE A 184 -2.93 -6.09 -15.17
CA ILE A 184 -1.84 -7.02 -15.48
C ILE A 184 -1.93 -8.35 -14.72
N SER A 185 -2.90 -8.52 -13.84
CA SER A 185 -3.19 -9.79 -13.15
C SER A 185 -3.82 -10.86 -14.06
N THR A 186 -4.14 -10.52 -15.31
CA THR A 186 -4.59 -11.46 -16.33
C THR A 186 -3.48 -11.90 -17.29
N ASN A 187 -2.29 -11.33 -17.15
CA ASN A 187 -1.16 -11.59 -18.02
C ASN A 187 -0.59 -13.00 -17.80
N SER A 188 0.09 -13.50 -18.82
CA SER A 188 0.65 -14.86 -18.84
C SER A 188 1.48 -15.17 -17.61
N GLY A 189 1.26 -16.34 -17.01
CA GLY A 189 1.99 -16.81 -15.82
C GLY A 189 1.48 -16.32 -14.48
N PHE A 190 0.61 -15.28 -14.44
CA PHE A 190 -0.05 -14.87 -13.19
C PHE A 190 -1.09 -15.91 -12.74
N PRO A 191 -1.35 -16.10 -11.42
CA PRO A 191 -2.31 -17.12 -10.99
C PRO A 191 -3.74 -16.78 -11.40
N THR A 192 -4.48 -17.81 -11.77
CA THR A 192 -5.92 -17.73 -12.10
C THR A 192 -6.79 -18.12 -10.89
N GLY A 193 -8.10 -17.99 -11.02
CA GLY A 193 -9.05 -18.30 -9.95
C GLY A 193 -9.21 -17.17 -8.95
N THR A 194 -9.53 -17.50 -7.69
CA THR A 194 -9.76 -16.51 -6.65
C THR A 194 -8.43 -15.93 -6.16
N ILE A 195 -8.19 -14.66 -6.49
CA ILE A 195 -7.06 -13.88 -6.00
C ILE A 195 -7.51 -13.11 -4.78
N GLY A 196 -6.69 -13.15 -3.72
CA GLY A 196 -6.85 -12.35 -2.51
C GLY A 196 -5.98 -11.11 -2.50
N VAL A 197 -5.26 -10.89 -1.40
CA VAL A 197 -4.35 -9.76 -1.28
C VAL A 197 -3.09 -9.96 -2.11
N ILE A 198 -2.58 -8.88 -2.70
CA ILE A 198 -1.35 -8.85 -3.49
C ILE A 198 -0.44 -7.76 -2.92
N GLY A 199 0.80 -8.14 -2.55
CA GLY A 199 1.90 -7.19 -2.37
C GLY A 199 2.72 -7.11 -3.65
N VAL A 200 3.23 -5.94 -3.99
CA VAL A 200 4.04 -5.70 -5.20
C VAL A 200 5.22 -4.80 -4.90
N THR A 201 6.34 -5.00 -5.59
CA THR A 201 7.51 -4.14 -5.54
C THR A 201 8.26 -4.16 -6.88
N VAL A 202 8.96 -3.06 -7.19
CA VAL A 202 9.83 -2.93 -8.36
C VAL A 202 11.27 -2.91 -7.90
N SER A 203 12.16 -3.60 -8.60
CA SER A 203 13.58 -3.57 -8.29
C SER A 203 14.17 -2.18 -8.61
N PRO A 204 14.90 -1.56 -7.68
CA PRO A 204 15.61 -0.30 -7.97
C PRO A 204 16.77 -0.48 -8.94
N LEU A 205 17.22 -1.71 -9.18
CA LEU A 205 18.31 -2.02 -10.10
C LEU A 205 17.83 -2.22 -11.55
N ASN A 206 16.52 -2.54 -11.74
CA ASN A 206 15.94 -2.75 -13.07
C ASN A 206 14.43 -2.56 -13.02
N SER A 207 13.90 -1.56 -13.69
CA SER A 207 12.47 -1.22 -13.77
C SER A 207 11.59 -2.35 -14.36
N GLU A 208 12.18 -3.21 -15.20
CA GLU A 208 11.46 -4.35 -15.77
C GLU A 208 11.33 -5.53 -14.77
N ARG A 209 12.13 -5.54 -13.70
CA ARG A 209 12.06 -6.55 -12.65
C ARG A 209 11.00 -6.17 -11.62
N VAL A 210 9.87 -6.85 -11.68
CA VAL A 210 8.74 -6.68 -10.75
C VAL A 210 8.50 -7.97 -9.99
N TRP A 211 8.25 -7.85 -8.70
CA TRP A 211 7.93 -8.96 -7.82
C TRP A 211 6.55 -8.79 -7.22
N ALA A 212 5.80 -9.88 -7.12
CA ALA A 212 4.51 -9.90 -6.45
C ALA A 212 4.41 -11.09 -5.50
N ILE A 213 3.85 -10.88 -4.31
CA ILE A 213 3.38 -11.95 -3.44
C ILE A 213 1.86 -12.00 -3.52
N VAL A 214 1.31 -13.17 -3.85
CA VAL A 214 -0.10 -13.32 -4.18
C VAL A 214 -0.78 -14.31 -3.25
N GLU A 215 -1.85 -13.88 -2.59
CA GLU A 215 -2.79 -14.78 -1.94
C GLU A 215 -3.67 -15.43 -3.00
N ASN A 216 -3.55 -16.75 -3.13
CA ASN A 216 -4.36 -17.57 -4.02
C ASN A 216 -4.44 -18.99 -3.43
N GLN A 217 -5.58 -19.64 -3.56
CA GLN A 217 -5.81 -20.94 -2.94
C GLN A 217 -4.90 -22.03 -3.54
N GLU A 218 -4.76 -22.05 -4.86
CA GLU A 218 -4.06 -23.12 -5.58
C GLU A 218 -2.59 -22.77 -5.86
N LYS A 219 -2.36 -21.56 -6.35
CA LYS A 219 -1.05 -21.08 -6.81
C LYS A 219 -0.60 -19.80 -6.09
N GLY A 220 -0.91 -19.68 -4.80
CA GLY A 220 -0.41 -18.58 -3.99
C GLY A 220 1.09 -18.69 -3.76
N GLY A 221 1.81 -17.57 -3.80
CA GLY A 221 3.26 -17.54 -3.64
C GLY A 221 3.88 -16.27 -4.18
N VAL A 222 5.19 -16.34 -4.45
CA VAL A 222 5.96 -15.24 -5.02
C VAL A 222 6.07 -15.41 -6.53
N TYR A 223 5.82 -14.35 -7.25
CA TYR A 223 5.90 -14.22 -8.69
C TYR A 223 6.93 -13.17 -9.06
N ARG A 224 7.64 -13.40 -10.17
CA ARG A 224 8.60 -12.49 -10.77
C ARG A 224 8.19 -12.17 -12.21
N SER A 225 8.34 -10.94 -12.59
CA SER A 225 8.33 -10.49 -13.98
C SER A 225 9.68 -9.90 -14.32
N ASP A 226 10.13 -10.11 -15.56
CA ASP A 226 11.37 -9.57 -16.12
C ASP A 226 11.09 -8.57 -17.28
N ASP A 227 9.81 -8.24 -17.46
CA ASP A 227 9.28 -7.38 -18.54
C ASP A 227 8.19 -6.40 -18.03
N GLY A 228 8.34 -5.95 -16.80
CA GLY A 228 7.44 -4.93 -16.23
C GLY A 228 6.01 -5.40 -16.02
N GLY A 229 5.78 -6.70 -15.86
CA GLY A 229 4.47 -7.29 -15.59
C GLY A 229 3.74 -7.84 -16.80
N GLU A 230 4.38 -7.89 -17.99
CA GLU A 230 3.77 -8.49 -19.19
C GLU A 230 3.71 -10.02 -19.10
N ASN A 231 4.74 -10.64 -18.50
CA ASN A 231 4.77 -12.07 -18.23
C ASN A 231 5.24 -12.34 -16.80
N TRP A 232 4.73 -13.40 -16.18
CA TRP A 232 5.03 -13.76 -14.81
C TRP A 232 5.59 -15.17 -14.67
N ILE A 233 6.56 -15.33 -13.80
CA ILE A 233 7.21 -16.58 -13.44
C ILE A 233 6.87 -16.89 -11.97
N TYR A 234 6.28 -18.04 -11.70
CA TYR A 234 6.05 -18.54 -10.34
C TYR A 234 7.36 -19.00 -9.74
N THR A 235 7.92 -18.22 -8.80
CA THR A 235 9.27 -18.46 -8.28
C THR A 235 9.29 -19.21 -6.96
N ASN A 236 8.30 -19.00 -6.08
CA ASN A 236 8.30 -19.63 -4.77
C ASN A 236 6.88 -19.94 -4.30
N SER A 237 6.61 -21.21 -4.01
CA SER A 237 5.32 -21.71 -3.54
C SER A 237 5.22 -21.86 -2.02
N SER A 238 6.28 -21.56 -1.26
CA SER A 238 6.33 -21.81 0.16
C SER A 238 5.16 -21.14 0.91
N ARG A 239 4.45 -21.95 1.67
CA ARG A 239 3.33 -21.47 2.48
C ARG A 239 3.80 -20.58 3.63
N SER A 240 5.04 -20.72 4.08
CA SER A 240 5.63 -19.89 5.14
C SER A 240 5.64 -18.41 4.78
N LEU A 241 5.78 -18.09 3.47
CA LEU A 241 5.79 -16.70 2.98
C LEU A 241 4.41 -16.01 3.00
N ARG A 242 3.32 -16.78 3.24
CA ARG A 242 1.94 -16.29 3.16
C ARG A 242 0.99 -16.91 4.17
N GLN A 243 1.50 -17.33 5.34
CA GLN A 243 0.69 -18.00 6.39
C GLN A 243 -0.50 -17.18 6.85
N ARG A 244 -0.36 -15.85 6.91
CA ARG A 244 -1.40 -14.90 7.27
C ARG A 244 -1.47 -13.79 6.23
N ALA A 245 -1.88 -14.13 5.01
CA ALA A 245 -1.86 -13.23 3.86
C ALA A 245 -2.57 -11.91 4.15
N TRP A 246 -3.73 -11.94 4.80
CA TRP A 246 -4.51 -10.76 5.18
C TRP A 246 -3.83 -9.84 6.22
N TYR A 247 -2.66 -10.23 6.78
CA TYR A 247 -1.87 -9.42 7.72
C TYR A 247 -0.60 -8.86 7.06
N TYR A 248 0.13 -9.69 6.31
CA TYR A 248 1.54 -9.46 6.05
C TYR A 248 1.96 -9.62 4.59
N SER A 249 1.07 -9.56 3.62
CA SER A 249 1.44 -9.68 2.20
C SER A 249 2.24 -8.46 1.71
N LYS A 250 3.41 -8.26 2.31
CA LYS A 250 4.38 -7.22 1.96
C LYS A 250 5.65 -7.86 1.42
N ILE A 251 6.12 -7.33 0.29
CA ILE A 251 7.33 -7.74 -0.38
C ILE A 251 8.15 -6.50 -0.74
N TYR A 252 9.47 -6.58 -0.57
CA TYR A 252 10.39 -5.49 -0.85
C TYR A 252 11.56 -6.04 -1.66
N ALA A 253 11.87 -5.42 -2.80
CA ALA A 253 13.04 -5.75 -3.59
C ALA A 253 14.32 -5.32 -2.86
N ASP A 254 15.34 -6.13 -2.94
CA ASP A 254 16.67 -5.77 -2.46
C ASP A 254 17.24 -4.63 -3.31
N THR A 255 17.99 -3.74 -2.67
CA THR A 255 18.59 -2.57 -3.33
C THR A 255 19.95 -2.85 -3.94
N GLN A 256 20.55 -4.02 -3.67
CA GLN A 256 21.87 -4.41 -4.11
C GLN A 256 21.89 -5.73 -4.90
N ASP A 257 20.85 -6.56 -4.72
CA ASP A 257 20.67 -7.83 -5.44
C ASP A 257 19.36 -7.81 -6.24
N ILE A 258 19.46 -7.89 -7.57
CA ILE A 258 18.32 -7.88 -8.47
C ILE A 258 17.38 -9.09 -8.25
N ASP A 259 17.92 -10.21 -7.77
CA ASP A 259 17.20 -11.44 -7.50
C ASP A 259 16.75 -11.56 -6.03
N GLY A 260 17.19 -10.62 -5.19
CA GLY A 260 16.87 -10.58 -3.77
C GLY A 260 15.53 -9.91 -3.48
N VAL A 261 14.71 -10.55 -2.62
CA VAL A 261 13.49 -9.96 -2.07
C VAL A 261 13.30 -10.30 -0.60
N TYR A 262 12.77 -9.37 0.15
CA TYR A 262 12.34 -9.55 1.54
C TYR A 262 10.84 -9.71 1.60
N VAL A 263 10.37 -10.81 2.16
CA VAL A 263 8.94 -11.06 2.37
C VAL A 263 8.65 -11.00 3.86
N MET A 264 7.77 -10.09 4.24
CA MET A 264 7.38 -9.91 5.63
C MET A 264 6.24 -10.87 5.98
N ASN A 265 6.47 -11.76 6.95
CA ASN A 265 5.47 -12.71 7.45
C ASN A 265 5.71 -13.06 8.92
N VAL A 266 5.01 -14.07 9.44
CA VAL A 266 5.01 -14.43 10.88
C VAL A 266 6.28 -15.16 11.30
N ALA A 267 6.84 -15.99 10.43
CA ALA A 267 8.02 -16.81 10.71
C ALA A 267 8.88 -16.98 9.45
#